data_ce5a8041386ece0b12c74874dd857d53
#
_entry.id   ce5a8041386ece0b12c74874dd857d53
#
_cell.length_a   1.000
_cell.length_b   1.000
_cell.length_c   1.000
_cell.angle_alpha   90.00
_cell.angle_beta   90.00
_cell.angle_gamma   90.00
#
_symmetry.space_group_name_H-M   'P 1'
#
loop_
_entity.id
_entity.type
_entity.pdbx_description
1 polymer ?
#
loop_
_entity_poly.entity_id
_entity_poly.type
_entity_poly.pdbx_seq_one_letter_code
_entity_poly.pdbx_strand_id
1 'polypeptide(L)'
;MSAVTPETKILDLRPEHIRSKLGSKSKVCLLNSHDIFKVLKEEKVIVMACNARIKHVIPGIMRAAEKLDSVVAFELAKTEGSVDGGYTGQTPQVFFETIIGYAEEMKFSKPFFIHGDHTTVKDSSAEAFDSAKQQIEAEIEAGYTSIAIDASFNELENNIDITSRLGALILPYGLGLEVEVGEVKSTGQEAVITSVEEATTYINALRDNGISPDLLAINNGSKHGNYLEGEKVHIDLKRTGEIFEAIKPKGTCIAQHGITGTPLEIVGKFADFGIRKGNVGTEWQNIAHQFMPQDLMDQMKEWASQNKKDIKFTTREFKKEIDSIPRKNAQQIEQKAYDVACSFITGFRADNLAGLVRTKLLR
;
A
#
# COMPACT_ATOMS: atom_id res chain seq x y z
N MET A 1 -11.49 -13.37 -35.40
CA MET A 1 -11.29 -13.63 -33.98
C MET A 1 -9.83 -13.29 -33.67
N SER A 2 -9.54 -12.25 -32.88
CA SER A 2 -8.17 -11.95 -32.46
C SER A 2 -7.67 -13.10 -31.57
N ALA A 3 -6.43 -13.54 -31.79
CA ALA A 3 -5.82 -14.58 -30.95
C ALA A 3 -5.86 -14.15 -29.48
N VAL A 4 -6.31 -15.05 -28.62
CA VAL A 4 -6.32 -14.82 -27.16
C VAL A 4 -4.88 -14.92 -26.69
N THR A 5 -4.27 -13.80 -26.35
CA THR A 5 -2.89 -13.73 -25.83
C THR A 5 -2.86 -13.88 -24.31
N PRO A 6 -1.71 -14.22 -23.70
CA PRO A 6 -1.57 -14.22 -22.23
C PRO A 6 -1.96 -12.87 -21.59
N GLU A 7 -1.71 -11.76 -22.26
CA GLU A 7 -2.09 -10.40 -21.82
C GLU A 7 -3.62 -10.22 -21.77
N THR A 8 -4.37 -10.90 -22.63
CA THR A 8 -5.84 -10.84 -22.60
C THR A 8 -6.42 -11.83 -21.60
N LYS A 9 -5.82 -13.02 -21.45
CA LYS A 9 -6.28 -14.03 -20.49
C LYS A 9 -6.17 -13.58 -19.03
N ILE A 10 -5.14 -12.82 -18.67
CA ILE A 10 -4.98 -12.35 -17.29
C ILE A 10 -6.11 -11.38 -16.88
N LEU A 11 -6.74 -10.68 -17.83
CA LEU A 11 -7.87 -9.80 -17.56
C LEU A 11 -9.13 -10.56 -17.10
N ASP A 12 -9.22 -11.85 -17.41
CA ASP A 12 -10.32 -12.71 -16.95
C ASP A 12 -10.19 -13.05 -15.45
N LEU A 13 -9.00 -12.84 -14.87
CA LEU A 13 -8.74 -13.02 -13.43
C LEU A 13 -9.12 -11.80 -12.58
N ARG A 14 -9.57 -10.71 -13.21
CA ARG A 14 -10.10 -9.57 -12.44
C ARG A 14 -11.27 -10.03 -11.57
N PRO A 15 -11.34 -9.61 -10.30
CA PRO A 15 -12.50 -9.88 -9.46
C PRO A 15 -13.81 -9.47 -10.14
N GLU A 16 -14.90 -10.15 -9.84
CA GLU A 16 -16.18 -9.94 -10.54
C GLU A 16 -16.69 -8.50 -10.40
N HIS A 17 -16.59 -7.92 -9.19
CA HIS A 17 -16.96 -6.52 -8.96
C HIS A 17 -16.12 -5.55 -9.80
N ILE A 18 -14.83 -5.87 -10.09
CA ILE A 18 -13.97 -5.07 -10.95
C ILE A 18 -14.35 -5.25 -12.42
N ARG A 19 -14.65 -6.47 -12.86
CA ARG A 19 -15.13 -6.70 -14.23
C ARG A 19 -16.42 -5.93 -14.52
N SER A 20 -17.31 -5.90 -13.55
CA SER A 20 -18.57 -5.15 -13.65
C SER A 20 -18.34 -3.63 -13.73
N LYS A 21 -17.41 -3.09 -12.93
CA LYS A 21 -17.08 -1.65 -12.91
C LYS A 21 -16.34 -1.18 -14.17
N LEU A 22 -15.32 -1.92 -14.60
CA LEU A 22 -14.48 -1.49 -15.72
C LEU A 22 -15.09 -1.85 -17.08
N GLY A 23 -15.97 -2.85 -17.13
CA GLY A 23 -16.56 -3.35 -18.35
C GLY A 23 -15.57 -4.16 -19.22
N SER A 24 -16.11 -4.80 -20.27
CA SER A 24 -15.34 -5.73 -21.10
C SER A 24 -14.33 -5.08 -22.05
N LYS A 25 -14.43 -3.77 -22.29
CA LYS A 25 -13.53 -3.03 -23.20
C LYS A 25 -12.26 -2.54 -22.51
N SER A 26 -12.29 -2.36 -21.21
CA SER A 26 -11.11 -1.91 -20.44
C SER A 26 -9.97 -2.91 -20.55
N LYS A 27 -8.75 -2.40 -20.66
CA LYS A 27 -7.48 -3.17 -20.64
C LYS A 27 -6.74 -3.04 -19.31
N VAL A 28 -7.31 -2.31 -18.37
CA VAL A 28 -6.72 -2.12 -17.03
C VAL A 28 -6.63 -3.45 -16.32
N CYS A 29 -5.44 -3.84 -15.89
CA CYS A 29 -5.16 -5.13 -15.27
C CYS A 29 -5.18 -5.03 -13.73
N LEU A 30 -6.32 -4.61 -13.17
CA LEU A 30 -6.55 -4.55 -11.73
C LEU A 30 -6.90 -5.94 -11.21
N LEU A 31 -5.98 -6.55 -10.46
CA LEU A 31 -6.09 -7.91 -9.94
C LEU A 31 -6.31 -7.93 -8.43
N ASN A 32 -6.71 -9.08 -7.93
CA ASN A 32 -6.79 -9.35 -6.50
C ASN A 32 -5.39 -9.54 -5.93
N SER A 33 -5.06 -8.86 -4.84
CA SER A 33 -3.75 -9.03 -4.20
C SER A 33 -3.58 -10.43 -3.60
N HIS A 34 -4.66 -11.09 -3.17
CA HIS A 34 -4.61 -12.49 -2.74
C HIS A 34 -3.97 -13.40 -3.80
N ASP A 35 -4.43 -13.29 -5.04
CA ASP A 35 -3.90 -14.11 -6.14
C ASP A 35 -2.42 -13.79 -6.41
N ILE A 36 -2.04 -12.51 -6.34
CA ILE A 36 -0.67 -12.06 -6.52
C ILE A 36 0.23 -12.62 -5.42
N PHE A 37 -0.10 -12.44 -4.14
CA PHE A 37 0.75 -12.90 -3.04
C PHE A 37 0.79 -14.41 -2.91
N LYS A 38 -0.30 -15.10 -3.25
CA LYS A 38 -0.34 -16.57 -3.33
C LYS A 38 0.75 -17.15 -4.25
N VAL A 39 1.01 -16.50 -5.39
CA VAL A 39 2.03 -16.96 -6.34
C VAL A 39 3.43 -16.41 -6.04
N LEU A 40 3.54 -15.37 -5.19
CA LEU A 40 4.80 -14.73 -4.84
C LEU A 40 5.38 -15.18 -3.49
N LYS A 41 4.66 -15.94 -2.67
CA LYS A 41 5.10 -16.28 -1.31
C LYS A 41 6.47 -16.94 -1.24
N GLU A 42 6.87 -17.73 -2.24
CA GLU A 42 8.17 -18.38 -2.33
C GLU A 42 9.22 -17.56 -3.13
N GLU A 43 8.79 -16.47 -3.76
CA GLU A 43 9.67 -15.65 -4.59
C GLU A 43 10.36 -14.58 -3.74
N LYS A 44 11.65 -14.34 -4.02
CA LYS A 44 12.43 -13.30 -3.33
C LYS A 44 12.29 -11.95 -4.04
N VAL A 45 11.06 -11.45 -4.11
CA VAL A 45 10.68 -10.20 -4.75
C VAL A 45 9.70 -9.44 -3.86
N ILE A 46 9.60 -8.12 -4.03
CA ILE A 46 8.70 -7.28 -3.23
C ILE A 46 7.85 -6.43 -4.16
N VAL A 47 6.56 -6.45 -3.95
CA VAL A 47 5.65 -5.51 -4.63
C VAL A 47 5.76 -4.14 -3.97
N MET A 48 6.06 -3.11 -4.76
CA MET A 48 6.08 -1.73 -4.31
C MET A 48 4.64 -1.23 -4.14
N ALA A 49 4.30 -0.84 -2.91
CA ALA A 49 3.03 -0.22 -2.59
C ALA A 49 3.22 1.29 -2.36
N CYS A 50 2.41 2.11 -3.01
CA CYS A 50 2.62 3.54 -3.16
C CYS A 50 1.45 4.32 -2.57
N ASN A 51 1.67 5.02 -1.45
CA ASN A 51 0.68 5.96 -0.90
C ASN A 51 0.65 7.24 -1.77
N ALA A 52 -0.11 7.20 -2.85
CA ALA A 52 -0.18 8.27 -3.86
C ALA A 52 -1.08 9.44 -3.38
N ARG A 53 -0.66 10.12 -2.31
CA ARG A 53 -1.39 11.22 -1.65
C ARG A 53 -1.64 12.41 -2.58
N ILE A 54 -0.74 12.64 -3.53
CA ILE A 54 -0.84 13.70 -4.55
C ILE A 54 -0.79 13.02 -5.92
N LYS A 55 -1.85 13.18 -6.71
CA LYS A 55 -2.08 12.43 -7.96
C LYS A 55 -0.95 12.52 -8.99
N HIS A 56 -0.19 13.61 -9.00
CA HIS A 56 0.85 13.87 -10.00
C HIS A 56 2.04 12.89 -9.97
N VAL A 57 2.19 12.07 -8.91
CA VAL A 57 3.21 11.02 -8.85
C VAL A 57 2.77 9.73 -9.59
N ILE A 58 1.45 9.52 -9.74
CA ILE A 58 0.89 8.27 -10.28
C ILE A 58 1.41 7.97 -11.68
N PRO A 59 1.40 8.91 -12.65
CA PRO A 59 1.89 8.63 -14.00
C PRO A 59 3.36 8.19 -14.02
N GLY A 60 4.21 8.78 -13.19
CA GLY A 60 5.61 8.39 -13.07
C GLY A 60 5.78 6.95 -12.57
N ILE A 61 5.03 6.57 -11.53
CA ILE A 61 5.03 5.22 -10.97
C ILE A 61 4.54 4.20 -12.01
N MET A 62 3.44 4.49 -12.71
CA MET A 62 2.92 3.62 -13.78
C MET A 62 3.92 3.44 -14.92
N ARG A 63 4.59 4.53 -15.36
CA ARG A 63 5.64 4.45 -16.39
C ARG A 63 6.82 3.59 -15.96
N ALA A 64 7.24 3.67 -14.70
CA ALA A 64 8.30 2.82 -14.16
C ALA A 64 7.90 1.34 -14.15
N ALA A 65 6.69 1.04 -13.67
CA ALA A 65 6.15 -0.32 -13.68
C ALA A 65 6.00 -0.87 -15.12
N GLU A 66 5.55 -0.05 -16.06
CA GLU A 66 5.48 -0.44 -17.47
C GLU A 66 6.86 -0.72 -18.06
N LYS A 67 7.84 0.15 -17.79
CA LYS A 67 9.22 0.04 -18.28
C LYS A 67 9.93 -1.20 -17.76
N LEU A 68 9.74 -1.55 -16.49
CA LEU A 68 10.42 -2.65 -15.81
C LEU A 68 9.60 -3.94 -15.78
N ASP A 69 8.46 -3.99 -16.47
CA ASP A 69 7.51 -5.11 -16.45
C ASP A 69 7.18 -5.56 -15.02
N SER A 70 6.83 -4.61 -14.17
CA SER A 70 6.63 -4.83 -12.73
C SER A 70 5.16 -4.80 -12.32
N VAL A 71 4.92 -5.29 -11.10
CA VAL A 71 3.63 -5.17 -10.37
C VAL A 71 3.79 -4.08 -9.33
N VAL A 72 2.81 -3.20 -9.21
CA VAL A 72 2.76 -2.16 -8.17
C VAL A 72 1.41 -2.15 -7.48
N ALA A 73 1.35 -1.58 -6.29
CA ALA A 73 0.11 -1.26 -5.61
C ALA A 73 -0.03 0.26 -5.46
N PHE A 74 -1.27 0.74 -5.52
CA PHE A 74 -1.62 2.10 -5.12
C PHE A 74 -2.46 2.01 -3.87
N GLU A 75 -2.13 2.84 -2.88
CA GLU A 75 -2.77 2.77 -1.57
C GLU A 75 -2.94 4.13 -0.93
N LEU A 76 -3.88 4.23 -0.01
CA LEU A 76 -4.00 5.31 0.97
C LEU A 76 -4.34 4.69 2.33
N ALA A 77 -3.69 5.20 3.37
CA ALA A 77 -4.08 4.87 4.73
C ALA A 77 -5.43 5.52 5.08
N LYS A 78 -6.18 4.94 6.03
CA LYS A 78 -7.46 5.50 6.49
C LYS A 78 -7.37 6.98 6.87
N THR A 79 -6.26 7.41 7.49
CA THR A 79 -6.04 8.83 7.81
C THR A 79 -5.77 9.70 6.58
N GLU A 80 -5.33 9.10 5.49
CA GLU A 80 -5.01 9.76 4.23
C GLU A 80 -6.24 9.90 3.34
N GLY A 81 -7.04 8.82 3.23
CA GLY A 81 -8.17 8.73 2.29
C GLY A 81 -9.37 8.02 2.89
N SER A 82 -9.97 8.55 3.94
CA SER A 82 -11.17 8.02 4.56
C SER A 82 -12.45 8.36 3.81
N VAL A 83 -13.59 7.84 4.29
CA VAL A 83 -14.93 8.12 3.72
C VAL A 83 -15.24 9.63 3.64
N ASP A 84 -14.63 10.45 4.50
CA ASP A 84 -14.71 11.91 4.47
C ASP A 84 -13.54 12.57 3.73
N GLY A 85 -12.66 11.78 3.10
CA GLY A 85 -11.50 12.23 2.32
C GLY A 85 -10.19 12.33 3.08
N GLY A 86 -10.15 12.08 4.38
CA GLY A 86 -8.93 12.15 5.17
C GLY A 86 -8.17 13.48 5.01
N TYR A 87 -6.87 13.48 5.25
CA TYR A 87 -6.06 14.70 5.06
C TYR A 87 -5.63 14.96 3.61
N THR A 88 -5.94 14.07 2.69
CA THR A 88 -5.67 14.30 1.25
C THR A 88 -6.88 14.83 0.50
N GLY A 89 -8.08 14.79 1.10
CA GLY A 89 -9.32 15.13 0.42
C GLY A 89 -9.75 14.08 -0.62
N GLN A 90 -9.22 12.85 -0.52
CA GLN A 90 -9.56 11.75 -1.43
C GLN A 90 -10.39 10.70 -0.67
N THR A 91 -11.66 10.54 -1.02
CA THR A 91 -12.44 9.39 -0.57
C THR A 91 -11.99 8.12 -1.31
N PRO A 92 -12.34 6.90 -0.83
CA PRO A 92 -12.03 5.67 -1.55
C PRO A 92 -12.48 5.70 -3.02
N GLN A 93 -13.67 6.22 -3.29
CA GLN A 93 -14.20 6.36 -4.65
C GLN A 93 -13.34 7.31 -5.51
N VAL A 94 -12.99 8.49 -4.99
CA VAL A 94 -12.16 9.48 -5.71
C VAL A 94 -10.77 8.92 -6.00
N PHE A 95 -10.17 8.21 -5.06
CA PHE A 95 -8.86 7.60 -5.26
C PHE A 95 -8.91 6.50 -6.31
N PHE A 96 -9.89 5.59 -6.22
CA PHE A 96 -10.10 4.55 -7.23
C PHE A 96 -10.27 5.15 -8.62
N GLU A 97 -11.17 6.12 -8.80
CA GLU A 97 -11.41 6.78 -10.09
C GLU A 97 -10.14 7.46 -10.62
N THR A 98 -9.34 8.07 -9.75
CA THR A 98 -8.08 8.71 -10.13
C THR A 98 -7.07 7.69 -10.67
N ILE A 99 -6.88 6.56 -9.98
CA ILE A 99 -5.96 5.50 -10.41
C ILE A 99 -6.44 4.88 -11.72
N ILE A 100 -7.72 4.53 -11.83
CA ILE A 100 -8.27 3.94 -13.05
C ILE A 100 -8.23 4.92 -14.22
N GLY A 101 -8.53 6.20 -13.98
CA GLY A 101 -8.45 7.24 -15.00
C GLY A 101 -7.05 7.33 -15.62
N TYR A 102 -6.00 7.39 -14.80
CA TYR A 102 -4.62 7.36 -15.29
C TYR A 102 -4.27 6.05 -15.98
N ALA A 103 -4.69 4.90 -15.45
CA ALA A 103 -4.42 3.61 -16.06
C ALA A 103 -5.04 3.49 -17.48
N GLU A 104 -6.26 3.99 -17.68
CA GLU A 104 -6.92 4.02 -18.99
C GLU A 104 -6.25 5.02 -19.95
N GLU A 105 -5.98 6.25 -19.48
CA GLU A 105 -5.35 7.31 -20.27
C GLU A 105 -3.97 6.88 -20.79
N MET A 106 -3.16 6.30 -19.90
CA MET A 106 -1.81 5.84 -20.20
C MET A 106 -1.77 4.48 -20.88
N LYS A 107 -2.91 3.79 -21.00
CA LYS A 107 -2.97 2.39 -21.46
C LYS A 107 -2.06 1.48 -20.63
N PHE A 108 -2.05 1.69 -19.32
CA PHE A 108 -1.24 0.91 -18.39
C PHE A 108 -1.70 -0.54 -18.38
N SER A 109 -0.81 -1.46 -18.75
CA SER A 109 -1.15 -2.86 -19.02
C SER A 109 -0.66 -3.84 -17.98
N LYS A 110 0.18 -3.39 -17.03
CA LYS A 110 0.75 -4.27 -16.02
C LYS A 110 -0.25 -4.59 -14.92
N PRO A 111 -0.16 -5.81 -14.33
CA PRO A 111 -0.95 -6.13 -13.14
C PRO A 111 -0.67 -5.15 -12.01
N PHE A 112 -1.71 -4.72 -11.34
CA PHE A 112 -1.62 -3.92 -10.12
C PHE A 112 -2.83 -4.20 -9.22
N PHE A 113 -2.79 -3.71 -7.99
CA PHE A 113 -3.93 -3.73 -7.09
C PHE A 113 -4.09 -2.38 -6.39
N ILE A 114 -5.31 -2.11 -5.91
CA ILE A 114 -5.62 -0.95 -5.08
C ILE A 114 -5.87 -1.46 -3.67
N HIS A 115 -5.17 -0.87 -2.70
CA HIS A 115 -5.09 -1.34 -1.33
C HIS A 115 -5.57 -0.28 -0.34
N GLY A 116 -6.48 -0.66 0.55
CA GLY A 116 -6.79 0.12 1.74
C GLY A 116 -5.70 -0.14 2.78
N ASP A 117 -4.84 0.86 2.99
CA ASP A 117 -3.70 0.77 3.90
C ASP A 117 -4.11 1.22 5.30
N HIS A 118 -3.61 0.56 6.34
CA HIS A 118 -3.86 0.91 7.74
C HIS A 118 -5.32 1.32 8.05
N THR A 119 -6.28 0.40 7.85
CA THR A 119 -7.63 0.63 8.38
C THR A 119 -7.59 0.51 9.89
N THR A 120 -7.18 1.60 10.53
CA THR A 120 -6.79 1.65 11.94
C THR A 120 -8.01 1.59 12.86
N VAL A 121 -7.93 0.71 13.89
CA VAL A 121 -8.83 0.62 15.05
C VAL A 121 -8.03 0.87 16.31
N LYS A 122 -8.06 2.11 16.82
CA LYS A 122 -7.16 2.55 17.89
C LYS A 122 -7.50 2.01 19.28
N ASP A 123 -8.75 1.66 19.50
CA ASP A 123 -9.26 1.13 20.75
C ASP A 123 -10.43 0.17 20.48
N SER A 124 -10.89 -0.54 21.50
CA SER A 124 -11.98 -1.51 21.42
C SER A 124 -13.38 -0.90 21.52
N SER A 125 -13.54 0.42 21.31
CA SER A 125 -14.85 1.06 21.29
C SER A 125 -15.67 0.67 20.07
N ALA A 126 -17.00 0.73 20.19
CA ALA A 126 -17.90 0.50 19.08
C ALA A 126 -17.68 1.52 17.95
N GLU A 127 -17.42 2.78 18.31
CA GLU A 127 -17.18 3.87 17.37
C GLU A 127 -15.94 3.63 16.52
N ALA A 128 -14.82 3.17 17.12
CA ALA A 128 -13.59 2.85 16.40
C ALA A 128 -13.81 1.68 15.45
N PHE A 129 -14.52 0.64 15.90
CA PHE A 129 -14.87 -0.52 15.08
C PHE A 129 -15.78 -0.13 13.91
N ASP A 130 -16.88 0.59 14.17
CA ASP A 130 -17.85 1.00 13.14
C ASP A 130 -17.21 1.93 12.11
N SER A 131 -16.30 2.82 12.53
CA SER A 131 -15.54 3.68 11.63
C SER A 131 -14.61 2.86 10.70
N ALA A 132 -13.98 1.80 11.19
CA ALA A 132 -13.16 0.91 10.36
C ALA A 132 -14.02 0.06 9.42
N LYS A 133 -15.17 -0.43 9.90
CA LYS A 133 -16.15 -1.16 9.09
C LYS A 133 -16.65 -0.31 7.93
N GLN A 134 -17.07 0.93 8.18
CA GLN A 134 -17.52 1.86 7.15
C GLN A 134 -16.43 2.12 6.10
N GLN A 135 -15.17 2.25 6.54
CA GLN A 135 -14.04 2.43 5.63
C GLN A 135 -13.89 1.21 4.71
N ILE A 136 -13.86 0.00 5.26
CA ILE A 136 -13.73 -1.25 4.49
C ILE A 136 -14.87 -1.39 3.49
N GLU A 137 -16.10 -1.15 3.92
CA GLU A 137 -17.29 -1.21 3.05
C GLU A 137 -17.18 -0.22 1.89
N ALA A 138 -16.75 1.03 2.17
CA ALA A 138 -16.56 2.06 1.14
C ALA A 138 -15.41 1.71 0.17
N GLU A 139 -14.33 1.12 0.65
CA GLU A 139 -13.20 0.66 -0.18
C GLU A 139 -13.63 -0.48 -1.10
N ILE A 140 -14.35 -1.48 -0.59
CA ILE A 140 -14.89 -2.58 -1.40
C ILE A 140 -15.87 -2.03 -2.44
N GLU A 141 -16.78 -1.14 -2.04
CA GLU A 141 -17.74 -0.52 -2.95
C GLU A 141 -17.03 0.31 -4.02
N ALA A 142 -15.97 1.05 -3.68
CA ALA A 142 -15.16 1.79 -4.64
C ALA A 142 -14.46 0.87 -5.66
N GLY A 143 -14.09 -0.34 -5.29
CA GLY A 143 -13.42 -1.30 -6.17
C GLY A 143 -11.99 -1.63 -5.74
N TYR A 144 -11.68 -1.48 -4.47
CA TYR A 144 -10.39 -1.95 -3.93
C TYR A 144 -10.32 -3.48 -4.01
N THR A 145 -9.11 -3.98 -4.18
CA THR A 145 -8.85 -5.42 -4.36
C THR A 145 -7.89 -5.98 -3.30
N SER A 146 -7.63 -5.17 -2.27
CA SER A 146 -6.78 -5.50 -1.13
C SER A 146 -7.11 -4.59 0.05
N ILE A 147 -7.12 -5.11 1.27
CA ILE A 147 -7.47 -4.38 2.49
C ILE A 147 -6.47 -4.70 3.58
N ALA A 148 -6.01 -3.67 4.31
CA ALA A 148 -5.26 -3.83 5.56
C ALA A 148 -6.11 -3.48 6.77
N ILE A 149 -6.13 -4.36 7.77
CA ILE A 149 -6.75 -4.12 9.07
C ILE A 149 -5.65 -3.94 10.09
N ASP A 150 -5.67 -2.78 10.76
CA ASP A 150 -4.69 -2.40 11.77
C ASP A 150 -5.36 -2.13 13.12
N ALA A 151 -5.41 -3.16 13.96
CA ALA A 151 -5.84 -3.06 15.36
C ALA A 151 -4.67 -3.21 16.34
N SER A 152 -3.42 -3.01 15.89
CA SER A 152 -2.18 -3.21 16.63
C SER A 152 -2.01 -2.29 17.85
N PHE A 153 -2.82 -1.25 17.96
CA PHE A 153 -2.91 -0.36 19.12
C PHE A 153 -3.55 -1.00 20.35
N ASN A 154 -4.22 -2.14 20.16
CA ASN A 154 -4.92 -2.88 21.21
C ASN A 154 -4.07 -4.03 21.73
N GLU A 155 -4.38 -4.51 22.93
CA GLU A 155 -3.84 -5.77 23.45
C GLU A 155 -4.13 -6.91 22.47
N LEU A 156 -3.24 -7.91 22.41
CA LEU A 156 -3.27 -8.97 21.39
C LEU A 156 -4.62 -9.66 21.27
N GLU A 157 -5.30 -9.96 22.38
CA GLU A 157 -6.62 -10.61 22.38
C GLU A 157 -7.68 -9.73 21.69
N ASN A 158 -7.71 -8.44 21.99
CA ASN A 158 -8.61 -7.48 21.35
C ASN A 158 -8.26 -7.28 19.88
N ASN A 159 -6.97 -7.22 19.52
CA ASN A 159 -6.54 -7.16 18.13
C ASN A 159 -7.06 -8.37 17.35
N ILE A 160 -6.95 -9.60 17.90
CA ILE A 160 -7.46 -10.82 17.28
C ILE A 160 -8.98 -10.73 17.06
N ASP A 161 -9.75 -10.34 18.08
CA ASP A 161 -11.21 -10.22 17.96
C ASP A 161 -11.61 -9.20 16.89
N ILE A 162 -11.08 -7.99 16.99
CA ILE A 162 -11.38 -6.89 16.05
C ILE A 162 -11.02 -7.30 14.63
N THR A 163 -9.81 -7.83 14.43
CA THR A 163 -9.33 -8.24 13.10
C THR A 163 -10.15 -9.40 12.54
N SER A 164 -10.55 -10.35 13.37
CA SER A 164 -11.40 -11.47 12.93
C SER A 164 -12.77 -10.98 12.46
N ARG A 165 -13.40 -10.11 13.22
CA ARG A 165 -14.73 -9.55 12.88
C ARG A 165 -14.71 -8.67 11.64
N LEU A 166 -13.70 -7.82 11.48
CA LEU A 166 -13.54 -6.98 10.26
C LEU A 166 -13.11 -7.84 9.07
N GLY A 167 -12.23 -8.81 9.26
CA GLY A 167 -11.80 -9.75 8.22
C GLY A 167 -12.96 -10.55 7.64
N ALA A 168 -13.95 -10.90 8.47
CA ALA A 168 -15.17 -11.60 8.03
C ALA A 168 -15.98 -10.81 6.99
N LEU A 169 -15.88 -9.48 6.97
CA LEU A 169 -16.52 -8.63 5.95
C LEU A 169 -15.86 -8.76 4.57
N ILE A 170 -14.58 -9.13 4.54
CA ILE A 170 -13.74 -9.20 3.33
C ILE A 170 -13.86 -10.58 2.68
N LEU A 171 -14.06 -11.64 3.47
CA LEU A 171 -14.14 -13.03 3.01
C LEU A 171 -15.09 -13.27 1.83
N PRO A 172 -16.33 -12.71 1.80
CA PRO A 172 -17.27 -12.95 0.69
C PRO A 172 -16.75 -12.47 -0.67
N TYR A 173 -15.82 -11.51 -0.67
CA TYR A 173 -15.23 -10.93 -1.89
C TYR A 173 -13.92 -11.60 -2.28
N GLY A 174 -13.36 -12.44 -1.41
CA GLY A 174 -12.09 -13.14 -1.64
C GLY A 174 -10.91 -12.19 -1.86
N LEU A 175 -10.94 -10.98 -1.29
CA LEU A 175 -9.90 -9.99 -1.47
C LEU A 175 -8.65 -10.34 -0.66
N GLY A 176 -7.50 -9.80 -1.08
CA GLY A 176 -6.28 -9.92 -0.30
C GLY A 176 -6.36 -9.17 1.03
N LEU A 177 -5.82 -9.78 2.06
CA LEU A 177 -5.87 -9.26 3.42
C LEU A 177 -4.47 -9.10 4.00
N GLU A 178 -4.18 -7.88 4.43
CA GLU A 178 -3.06 -7.54 5.30
C GLU A 178 -3.56 -7.32 6.71
N VAL A 179 -2.79 -7.79 7.70
CA VAL A 179 -3.10 -7.57 9.12
C VAL A 179 -1.85 -7.08 9.84
N GLU A 180 -1.99 -6.46 11.01
CA GLU A 180 -0.88 -5.87 11.73
C GLU A 180 -0.82 -6.31 13.19
N VAL A 181 0.40 -6.61 13.67
CA VAL A 181 0.71 -6.89 15.07
C VAL A 181 1.99 -6.18 15.49
N GLY A 182 1.96 -5.57 16.67
CA GLY A 182 3.04 -4.69 17.12
C GLY A 182 2.99 -3.33 16.43
N GLU A 183 2.60 -2.30 17.15
CA GLU A 183 2.42 -0.94 16.61
C GLU A 183 3.72 -0.39 16.00
N VAL A 184 3.71 -0.04 14.72
CA VAL A 184 4.82 0.67 14.06
C VAL A 184 4.79 2.13 14.50
N LYS A 185 5.81 2.55 15.25
CA LYS A 185 5.89 3.90 15.83
C LYS A 185 6.24 4.97 14.81
N SER A 186 5.82 6.19 15.10
CA SER A 186 6.30 7.37 14.38
C SER A 186 7.73 7.73 14.80
N THR A 187 8.43 8.46 13.94
CA THR A 187 9.78 8.97 14.22
C THR A 187 9.83 9.66 15.59
N GLY A 188 10.85 9.35 16.40
CA GLY A 188 11.05 9.91 17.75
C GLY A 188 10.38 9.13 18.89
N GLN A 189 9.70 8.02 18.62
CA GLN A 189 9.11 7.14 19.62
C GLN A 189 9.93 5.86 19.80
N GLU A 190 10.01 5.31 21.01
CA GLU A 190 10.59 3.99 21.27
C GLU A 190 9.64 2.90 20.75
N ALA A 191 10.22 1.90 20.09
CA ALA A 191 9.49 0.79 19.51
C ALA A 191 9.76 -0.50 20.26
N VAL A 192 8.72 -1.26 20.54
CA VAL A 192 8.83 -2.65 20.98
C VAL A 192 8.77 -3.53 19.75
N ILE A 193 9.87 -4.23 19.45
CA ILE A 193 9.96 -5.13 18.29
C ILE A 193 9.04 -6.34 18.51
N THR A 194 8.22 -6.65 17.51
CA THR A 194 7.33 -7.81 17.51
C THR A 194 8.11 -9.11 17.76
N SER A 195 7.64 -9.93 18.70
CA SER A 195 8.26 -11.22 18.97
C SER A 195 7.75 -12.30 18.00
N VAL A 196 8.52 -13.38 17.84
CA VAL A 196 8.07 -14.55 17.04
C VAL A 196 6.84 -15.19 17.65
N GLU A 197 6.78 -15.27 18.97
CA GLU A 197 5.64 -15.83 19.70
C GLU A 197 4.35 -15.03 19.48
N GLU A 198 4.44 -13.70 19.61
CA GLU A 198 3.32 -12.78 19.38
C GLU A 198 2.77 -12.91 17.95
N ALA A 199 3.64 -12.82 16.92
CA ALA A 199 3.26 -12.96 15.53
C ALA A 199 2.62 -14.32 15.23
N THR A 200 3.19 -15.41 15.78
CA THR A 200 2.70 -16.78 15.57
C THR A 200 1.36 -17.00 16.25
N THR A 201 1.20 -16.52 17.49
CA THR A 201 -0.05 -16.59 18.24
C THR A 201 -1.15 -15.84 17.49
N TYR A 202 -0.86 -14.62 17.01
CA TYR A 202 -1.79 -13.81 16.25
C TYR A 202 -2.28 -14.50 14.97
N ILE A 203 -1.36 -14.97 14.13
CA ILE A 203 -1.72 -15.63 12.86
C ILE A 203 -2.47 -16.95 13.11
N ASN A 204 -2.10 -17.74 14.12
CA ASN A 204 -2.81 -18.98 14.45
C ASN A 204 -4.24 -18.68 14.90
N ALA A 205 -4.44 -17.74 15.82
CA ALA A 205 -5.76 -17.37 16.31
C ALA A 205 -6.68 -16.83 15.21
N LEU A 206 -6.16 -15.99 14.31
CA LEU A 206 -6.92 -15.53 13.14
C LEU A 206 -7.36 -16.70 12.26
N ARG A 207 -6.48 -17.67 12.02
CA ARG A 207 -6.82 -18.85 11.21
C ARG A 207 -7.84 -19.75 11.89
N ASP A 208 -7.75 -19.93 13.18
CA ASP A 208 -8.73 -20.68 13.97
C ASP A 208 -10.12 -20.01 13.91
N ASN A 209 -10.16 -18.67 13.77
CA ASN A 209 -11.36 -17.88 13.52
C ASN A 209 -11.78 -17.83 12.03
N GLY A 210 -11.12 -18.60 11.15
CA GLY A 210 -11.44 -18.67 9.71
C GLY A 210 -10.86 -17.54 8.86
N ILE A 211 -9.99 -16.68 9.42
CA ILE A 211 -9.34 -15.58 8.71
C ILE A 211 -7.93 -16.01 8.29
N SER A 212 -7.62 -15.89 7.00
CA SER A 212 -6.34 -16.32 6.42
C SER A 212 -5.63 -15.11 5.76
N PRO A 213 -4.83 -14.34 6.52
CA PRO A 213 -4.12 -13.20 5.96
C PRO A 213 -3.05 -13.61 4.96
N ASP A 214 -2.90 -12.81 3.88
CA ASP A 214 -1.80 -12.94 2.92
C ASP A 214 -0.52 -12.29 3.44
N LEU A 215 -0.68 -11.19 4.19
CA LEU A 215 0.41 -10.35 4.67
C LEU A 215 0.24 -10.05 6.16
N LEU A 216 1.38 -10.02 6.85
CA LEU A 216 1.50 -9.53 8.22
C LEU A 216 2.47 -8.37 8.27
N ALA A 217 2.00 -7.20 8.66
CA ALA A 217 2.84 -6.08 9.07
C ALA A 217 3.27 -6.25 10.53
N ILE A 218 4.55 -6.00 10.79
CA ILE A 218 5.18 -6.15 12.10
C ILE A 218 5.99 -4.93 12.47
N ASN A 219 6.17 -4.67 13.76
CA ASN A 219 7.19 -3.73 14.19
C ASN A 219 8.55 -4.42 14.25
N ASN A 220 9.41 -4.09 13.29
CA ASN A 220 10.79 -4.57 13.24
C ASN A 220 11.82 -3.45 13.46
N GLY A 221 11.38 -2.30 13.99
CA GLY A 221 12.21 -1.14 14.25
C GLY A 221 12.15 -0.06 13.15
N SER A 222 11.47 -0.30 12.03
CA SER A 222 11.17 0.73 11.04
C SER A 222 10.24 1.80 11.61
N LYS A 223 10.27 3.00 11.03
CA LYS A 223 9.45 4.13 11.48
C LYS A 223 8.73 4.80 10.32
N HIS A 224 7.52 5.28 10.60
CA HIS A 224 6.78 6.08 9.62
C HIS A 224 7.37 7.50 9.49
N GLY A 225 7.34 8.03 8.27
CA GLY A 225 7.80 9.39 7.97
C GLY A 225 9.26 9.46 7.54
N ASN A 226 9.83 10.66 7.60
CA ASN A 226 11.25 10.88 7.33
C ASN A 226 12.07 10.57 8.59
N TYR A 227 13.22 9.91 8.43
CA TYR A 227 14.20 9.82 9.53
C TYR A 227 14.78 11.19 9.84
N LEU A 228 15.07 11.45 11.12
CA LEU A 228 15.71 12.69 11.55
C LEU A 228 17.17 12.72 11.08
N GLU A 229 17.72 13.93 10.93
CA GLU A 229 19.14 14.10 10.57
C GLU A 229 20.04 13.40 11.59
N GLY A 230 20.89 12.49 11.13
CA GLY A 230 21.78 11.68 12.00
C GLY A 230 21.10 10.46 12.64
N GLU A 231 19.79 10.27 12.47
CA GLU A 231 19.11 9.06 12.95
C GLU A 231 19.52 7.84 12.10
N LYS A 232 19.97 6.80 12.78
CA LYS A 232 20.33 5.55 12.12
C LYS A 232 19.08 4.71 11.87
N VAL A 233 18.90 4.28 10.64
CA VAL A 233 17.90 3.27 10.30
C VAL A 233 18.27 1.96 10.99
N HIS A 234 17.39 1.48 11.85
CA HIS A 234 17.55 0.19 12.51
C HIS A 234 16.35 -0.68 12.23
N ILE A 235 16.54 -1.68 11.35
CA ILE A 235 15.52 -2.66 11.00
C ILE A 235 16.08 -4.04 11.35
N ASP A 236 15.41 -4.74 12.27
CA ASP A 236 15.79 -6.09 12.68
C ASP A 236 15.35 -7.12 11.64
N LEU A 237 16.15 -7.24 10.57
CA LEU A 237 15.88 -8.20 9.50
C LEU A 237 16.01 -9.66 9.99
N LYS A 238 16.86 -9.91 10.99
CA LYS A 238 16.97 -11.27 11.55
C LYS A 238 15.66 -11.68 12.20
N ARG A 239 15.10 -10.85 13.08
CA ARG A 239 13.80 -11.07 13.71
C ARG A 239 12.68 -11.17 12.66
N THR A 240 12.69 -10.31 11.65
CA THR A 240 11.74 -10.36 10.52
C THR A 240 11.78 -11.74 9.84
N GLY A 241 12.97 -12.27 9.56
CA GLY A 241 13.14 -13.61 8.97
C GLY A 241 12.69 -14.74 9.89
N GLU A 242 12.98 -14.65 11.19
CA GLU A 242 12.50 -15.63 12.20
C GLU A 242 10.97 -15.69 12.26
N ILE A 243 10.31 -14.53 12.23
CA ILE A 243 8.85 -14.44 12.18
C ILE A 243 8.32 -15.05 10.87
N PHE A 244 8.91 -14.66 9.72
CA PHE A 244 8.50 -15.20 8.43
C PHE A 244 8.55 -16.73 8.38
N GLU A 245 9.65 -17.33 8.82
CA GLU A 245 9.77 -18.81 8.83
C GLU A 245 8.72 -19.48 9.72
N ALA A 246 8.30 -18.83 10.82
CA ALA A 246 7.26 -19.34 11.70
C ALA A 246 5.85 -19.25 11.09
N ILE A 247 5.54 -18.19 10.34
CA ILE A 247 4.18 -17.97 9.76
C ILE A 247 4.05 -18.45 8.31
N LYS A 248 5.15 -18.62 7.58
CA LYS A 248 5.18 -19.09 6.18
C LYS A 248 4.37 -20.37 5.95
N PRO A 249 4.42 -21.40 6.82
CA PRO A 249 3.60 -22.60 6.66
C PRO A 249 2.09 -22.33 6.67
N LYS A 250 1.68 -21.18 7.21
CA LYS A 250 0.29 -20.71 7.21
C LYS A 250 -0.09 -19.94 5.93
N GLY A 251 0.87 -19.71 5.03
CA GLY A 251 0.65 -19.00 3.77
C GLY A 251 0.78 -17.48 3.85
N THR A 252 1.19 -16.94 5.00
CA THR A 252 1.33 -15.50 5.26
C THR A 252 2.76 -15.04 5.01
N CYS A 253 2.92 -13.90 4.35
CA CYS A 253 4.21 -13.22 4.12
C CYS A 253 4.30 -11.94 4.96
N ILE A 254 5.43 -11.23 4.88
CA ILE A 254 5.63 -9.97 5.62
C ILE A 254 5.34 -8.77 4.72
N ALA A 255 4.62 -7.79 5.26
CA ALA A 255 4.54 -6.44 4.75
C ALA A 255 5.50 -5.53 5.52
N GLN A 256 6.29 -4.71 4.81
CA GLN A 256 7.24 -3.76 5.40
C GLN A 256 6.71 -2.35 5.28
N HIS A 257 6.54 -1.70 6.42
CA HIS A 257 6.18 -0.29 6.52
C HIS A 257 7.41 0.56 6.84
N GLY A 258 7.30 1.90 6.72
CA GLY A 258 8.37 2.82 7.11
C GLY A 258 9.63 2.73 6.24
N ILE A 259 9.49 2.61 4.92
CA ILE A 259 10.64 2.44 4.00
C ILE A 259 11.30 3.76 3.61
N THR A 260 10.55 4.88 3.57
CA THR A 260 11.11 6.20 3.19
C THR A 260 12.35 6.53 4.02
N GLY A 261 13.44 6.88 3.34
CA GLY A 261 14.74 7.19 4.00
C GLY A 261 15.59 5.96 4.31
N THR A 262 15.10 4.74 4.07
CA THR A 262 15.92 3.53 4.20
C THR A 262 16.88 3.40 3.00
N PRO A 263 18.20 3.21 3.23
CA PRO A 263 19.16 3.02 2.15
C PRO A 263 18.78 1.84 1.24
N LEU A 264 18.88 2.01 -0.09
CA LEU A 264 18.50 0.99 -1.07
C LEU A 264 19.28 -0.33 -0.89
N GLU A 265 20.50 -0.29 -0.33
CA GLU A 265 21.30 -1.48 -0.01
C GLU A 265 20.65 -2.32 1.11
N ILE A 266 19.94 -1.69 2.05
CA ILE A 266 19.14 -2.38 3.08
C ILE A 266 17.85 -2.89 2.47
N VAL A 267 17.15 -2.03 1.71
CA VAL A 267 15.92 -2.38 0.98
C VAL A 267 16.13 -3.61 0.10
N GLY A 268 17.26 -3.69 -0.59
CA GLY A 268 17.62 -4.83 -1.46
C GLY A 268 17.75 -6.18 -0.74
N LYS A 269 17.83 -6.19 0.60
CA LYS A 269 17.89 -7.41 1.42
C LYS A 269 16.52 -7.89 1.90
N PHE A 270 15.53 -7.03 1.92
CA PHE A 270 14.21 -7.31 2.51
C PHE A 270 13.57 -8.60 2.01
N ALA A 271 13.67 -8.86 0.70
CA ALA A 271 13.07 -10.05 0.08
C ALA A 271 13.63 -11.37 0.62
N ASP A 272 14.89 -11.38 1.11
CA ASP A 272 15.54 -12.56 1.69
C ASP A 272 14.95 -12.93 3.06
N PHE A 273 14.23 -12.00 3.71
CA PHE A 273 13.63 -12.15 5.03
C PHE A 273 12.10 -12.27 5.00
N GLY A 274 11.53 -12.65 3.85
CA GLY A 274 10.11 -12.94 3.72
C GLY A 274 9.21 -11.75 3.45
N ILE A 275 9.78 -10.55 3.27
CA ILE A 275 9.01 -9.36 2.90
C ILE A 275 8.60 -9.50 1.43
N ARG A 276 7.27 -9.32 1.16
CA ARG A 276 6.69 -9.42 -0.18
C ARG A 276 5.94 -8.16 -0.61
N LYS A 277 5.60 -7.27 0.31
CA LYS A 277 5.04 -5.93 0.07
C LYS A 277 5.89 -4.91 0.80
N GLY A 278 6.13 -3.77 0.17
CA GLY A 278 6.89 -2.67 0.78
C GLY A 278 6.20 -1.34 0.56
N ASN A 279 5.78 -0.69 1.66
CA ASN A 279 5.04 0.58 1.63
C ASN A 279 6.00 1.76 1.50
N VAL A 280 5.89 2.47 0.39
CA VAL A 280 6.60 3.73 0.12
C VAL A 280 5.57 4.85 0.11
N GLY A 281 5.53 5.67 1.16
CA GLY A 281 4.50 6.70 1.32
C GLY A 281 5.07 8.12 1.25
N THR A 282 5.80 8.52 2.27
CA THR A 282 6.30 9.89 2.45
C THR A 282 7.19 10.34 1.30
N GLU A 283 7.90 9.43 0.66
CA GLU A 283 8.75 9.73 -0.49
C GLU A 283 7.97 10.38 -1.64
N TRP A 284 6.79 9.85 -1.97
CA TRP A 284 5.97 10.40 -3.06
C TRP A 284 5.47 11.80 -2.74
N GLN A 285 5.16 12.07 -1.49
CA GLN A 285 4.77 13.40 -1.04
C GLN A 285 5.95 14.37 -1.08
N ASN A 286 7.14 13.95 -0.64
CA ASN A 286 8.37 14.74 -0.72
C ASN A 286 8.67 15.14 -2.18
N ILE A 287 8.56 14.19 -3.12
CA ILE A 287 8.74 14.45 -4.55
C ILE A 287 7.73 15.48 -5.06
N ALA A 288 6.45 15.33 -4.70
CA ALA A 288 5.44 16.27 -5.12
C ALA A 288 5.71 17.68 -4.58
N HIS A 289 6.05 17.80 -3.30
CA HIS A 289 6.36 19.09 -2.66
C HIS A 289 7.62 19.75 -3.28
N GLN A 290 8.63 18.97 -3.66
CA GLN A 290 9.87 19.47 -4.24
C GLN A 290 9.64 20.27 -5.54
N PHE A 291 8.65 19.87 -6.34
CA PHE A 291 8.36 20.48 -7.63
C PHE A 291 7.03 21.23 -7.66
N MET A 292 6.40 21.45 -6.52
CA MET A 292 5.24 22.32 -6.40
C MET A 292 5.62 23.75 -6.79
N PRO A 293 4.72 24.56 -7.42
CA PRO A 293 4.97 25.98 -7.62
C PRO A 293 5.36 26.65 -6.31
N GLN A 294 6.41 27.49 -6.33
CA GLN A 294 6.99 28.06 -5.11
C GLN A 294 5.98 28.88 -4.30
N ASP A 295 5.16 29.69 -5.00
CA ASP A 295 4.10 30.50 -4.39
C ASP A 295 3.03 29.63 -3.68
N LEU A 296 2.64 28.51 -4.27
CA LEU A 296 1.74 27.54 -3.64
C LEU A 296 2.41 26.88 -2.45
N MET A 297 3.68 26.45 -2.58
CA MET A 297 4.41 25.82 -1.49
C MET A 297 4.60 26.77 -0.30
N ASP A 298 4.81 28.06 -0.54
CA ASP A 298 4.93 29.07 0.50
C ASP A 298 3.59 29.25 1.25
N GLN A 299 2.46 29.34 0.52
CA GLN A 299 1.13 29.36 1.12
C GLN A 299 0.83 28.12 1.97
N MET A 300 1.19 26.93 1.48
CA MET A 300 1.03 25.67 2.23
C MET A 300 1.83 25.68 3.51
N LYS A 301 3.10 26.14 3.49
CA LYS A 301 3.95 26.26 4.68
C LYS A 301 3.40 27.28 5.69
N GLU A 302 2.94 28.43 5.19
CA GLU A 302 2.33 29.45 6.04
C GLU A 302 1.08 28.92 6.75
N TRP A 303 0.17 28.25 6.01
CA TRP A 303 -1.01 27.63 6.59
C TRP A 303 -0.64 26.58 7.64
N ALA A 304 0.31 25.70 7.34
CA ALA A 304 0.78 24.66 8.27
C ALA A 304 1.33 25.26 9.57
N SER A 305 2.14 26.33 9.45
CA SER A 305 2.69 27.07 10.59
C SER A 305 1.60 27.72 11.45
N GLN A 306 0.66 28.43 10.81
CA GLN A 306 -0.44 29.13 11.49
C GLN A 306 -1.36 28.12 12.23
N ASN A 307 -1.59 26.94 11.66
CA ASN A 307 -2.43 25.91 12.24
C ASN A 307 -1.68 24.91 13.13
N LYS A 308 -0.36 25.06 13.32
CA LYS A 308 0.50 24.15 14.09
C LYS A 308 0.34 22.70 13.65
N LYS A 309 0.27 22.46 12.34
CA LYS A 309 0.11 21.15 11.71
C LYS A 309 1.32 20.81 10.84
N ASP A 310 1.55 19.52 10.64
CA ASP A 310 2.51 19.05 9.65
C ASP A 310 2.05 19.45 8.23
N ILE A 311 3.02 19.69 7.35
CA ILE A 311 2.78 20.12 5.97
C ILE A 311 1.87 19.15 5.18
N LYS A 312 1.86 17.87 5.52
CA LYS A 312 0.99 16.88 4.86
C LYS A 312 -0.50 17.22 4.96
N PHE A 313 -0.93 17.87 6.05
CA PHE A 313 -2.32 18.26 6.26
C PHE A 313 -2.78 19.37 5.32
N THR A 314 -1.88 20.07 4.64
CA THR A 314 -2.21 21.08 3.65
C THR A 314 -2.76 20.47 2.35
N THR A 315 -2.54 19.16 2.12
CA THR A 315 -2.95 18.48 0.88
C THR A 315 -4.46 18.60 0.64
N ARG A 316 -5.27 18.50 1.69
CA ARG A 316 -6.74 18.67 1.60
C ARG A 316 -7.11 20.14 1.39
N GLU A 317 -6.49 21.03 2.15
CA GLU A 317 -6.81 22.46 2.13
C GLU A 317 -6.53 23.10 0.76
N PHE A 318 -5.42 22.69 0.15
CA PHE A 318 -4.97 23.20 -1.15
C PHE A 318 -5.20 22.22 -2.30
N LYS A 319 -6.13 21.25 -2.10
CA LYS A 319 -6.34 20.17 -3.08
C LYS A 319 -6.62 20.69 -4.49
N LYS A 320 -7.44 21.74 -4.61
CA LYS A 320 -7.83 22.31 -5.90
C LYS A 320 -6.62 22.93 -6.61
N GLU A 321 -5.81 23.68 -5.88
CA GLU A 321 -4.59 24.31 -6.37
C GLU A 321 -3.55 23.26 -6.75
N ILE A 322 -3.33 22.27 -5.87
CA ILE A 322 -2.43 21.12 -6.12
C ILE A 322 -2.86 20.37 -7.38
N ASP A 323 -4.15 20.09 -7.50
CA ASP A 323 -4.69 19.32 -8.64
C ASP A 323 -4.59 20.07 -9.98
N SER A 324 -4.43 21.40 -9.94
CA SER A 324 -4.37 22.30 -11.12
C SER A 324 -3.03 23.01 -11.31
N ILE A 325 -1.95 22.47 -10.74
CA ILE A 325 -0.60 23.04 -10.92
C ILE A 325 -0.21 23.11 -12.40
N PRO A 326 0.69 24.05 -12.80
CA PRO A 326 1.16 24.16 -14.16
C PRO A 326 1.73 22.83 -14.68
N ARG A 327 1.46 22.52 -15.96
CA ARG A 327 1.90 21.28 -16.62
C ARG A 327 3.41 21.02 -16.44
N LYS A 328 4.22 22.06 -16.46
CA LYS A 328 5.67 21.95 -16.26
C LYS A 328 6.00 21.33 -14.91
N ASN A 329 5.35 21.80 -13.83
CA ASN A 329 5.54 21.29 -12.48
C ASN A 329 5.05 19.82 -12.36
N ALA A 330 3.86 19.53 -12.89
CA ALA A 330 3.33 18.17 -12.93
C ALA A 330 4.28 17.20 -13.67
N GLN A 331 4.85 17.61 -14.79
CA GLN A 331 5.84 16.81 -15.54
C GLN A 331 7.14 16.59 -14.77
N GLN A 332 7.59 17.56 -13.98
CA GLN A 332 8.78 17.40 -13.13
C GLN A 332 8.51 16.40 -11.99
N ILE A 333 7.34 16.47 -11.37
CA ILE A 333 6.88 15.49 -10.35
C ILE A 333 6.83 14.09 -10.98
N GLU A 334 6.17 13.96 -12.12
CA GLU A 334 6.06 12.69 -12.85
C GLU A 334 7.44 12.09 -13.16
N GLN A 335 8.36 12.90 -13.72
CA GLN A 335 9.69 12.41 -14.08
C GLN A 335 10.48 11.98 -12.86
N LYS A 336 10.46 12.74 -11.76
CA LYS A 336 11.14 12.38 -10.53
C LYS A 336 10.53 11.13 -9.90
N ALA A 337 9.19 11.02 -9.90
CA ALA A 337 8.50 9.82 -9.42
C ALA A 337 8.86 8.59 -10.26
N TYR A 338 8.99 8.72 -11.59
CA TYR A 338 9.47 7.65 -12.46
C TYR A 338 10.87 7.18 -12.07
N ASP A 339 11.83 8.11 -11.91
CA ASP A 339 13.22 7.76 -11.59
C ASP A 339 13.32 7.04 -10.23
N VAL A 340 12.62 7.54 -9.22
CA VAL A 340 12.60 6.95 -7.87
C VAL A 340 11.86 5.61 -7.87
N ALA A 341 10.74 5.49 -8.59
CA ALA A 341 10.03 4.23 -8.72
C ALA A 341 10.88 3.15 -9.39
N CYS A 342 11.64 3.49 -10.43
CA CYS A 342 12.60 2.56 -11.04
C CYS A 342 13.62 2.07 -10.02
N SER A 343 14.16 2.97 -9.18
CA SER A 343 15.14 2.60 -8.16
C SER A 343 14.56 1.64 -7.11
N PHE A 344 13.33 1.90 -6.64
CA PHE A 344 12.66 0.99 -5.69
C PHE A 344 12.29 -0.35 -6.33
N ILE A 345 11.73 -0.36 -7.54
CA ILE A 345 11.37 -1.61 -8.25
C ILE A 345 12.62 -2.50 -8.39
N THR A 346 13.75 -1.92 -8.83
CA THR A 346 15.01 -2.68 -8.95
C THR A 346 15.54 -3.11 -7.57
N GLY A 347 15.51 -2.22 -6.58
CA GLY A 347 15.90 -2.57 -5.20
C GLY A 347 15.04 -3.69 -4.59
N PHE A 348 13.77 -3.74 -4.93
CA PHE A 348 12.83 -4.79 -4.54
C PHE A 348 12.94 -6.07 -5.37
N ARG A 349 13.86 -6.12 -6.33
CA ARG A 349 14.05 -7.26 -7.26
C ARG A 349 12.78 -7.56 -8.07
N ALA A 350 11.99 -6.53 -8.34
CA ALA A 350 10.67 -6.63 -8.96
C ALA A 350 10.70 -6.36 -10.48
N ASP A 351 11.88 -6.32 -11.10
CA ASP A 351 12.03 -6.31 -12.56
C ASP A 351 11.46 -7.61 -13.15
N ASN A 352 10.64 -7.50 -14.20
CA ASN A 352 9.91 -8.60 -14.84
C ASN A 352 8.89 -9.33 -13.93
N LEU A 353 8.51 -8.73 -12.82
CA LEU A 353 7.56 -9.32 -11.89
C LEU A 353 6.19 -9.55 -12.51
N ALA A 354 5.73 -8.65 -13.40
CA ALA A 354 4.45 -8.81 -14.09
C ALA A 354 4.42 -10.04 -15.00
N GLY A 355 5.53 -10.32 -15.70
CA GLY A 355 5.68 -11.54 -16.49
C GLY A 355 5.66 -12.82 -15.63
N LEU A 356 6.33 -12.78 -14.46
CA LEU A 356 6.33 -13.88 -13.50
C LEU A 356 4.92 -14.16 -12.97
N VAL A 357 4.23 -13.11 -12.48
CA VAL A 357 2.85 -13.21 -11.96
C VAL A 357 1.92 -13.76 -13.02
N ARG A 358 1.95 -13.22 -14.24
CA ARG A 358 1.14 -13.68 -15.37
C ARG A 358 1.39 -15.17 -15.64
N THR A 359 2.66 -15.58 -15.70
CA THR A 359 3.02 -16.98 -15.98
C THR A 359 2.50 -17.91 -14.90
N LYS A 360 2.55 -17.52 -13.63
CA LYS A 360 2.11 -18.37 -12.51
C LYS A 360 0.61 -18.42 -12.35
N LEU A 361 -0.10 -17.32 -12.63
CA LEU A 361 -1.56 -17.27 -12.52
C LEU A 361 -2.29 -17.95 -13.68
N LEU A 362 -1.65 -18.08 -14.84
CA LEU A 362 -2.26 -18.70 -16.04
C LEU A 362 -1.88 -20.18 -16.22
N ARG A 363 -1.11 -20.75 -15.31
CA ARG A 363 -0.81 -22.19 -15.23
C ARG A 363 -1.92 -22.92 -14.54
#